data_13959f16ccb3ea490345b41eb80ffdd6
#
_entry.id   13959f16ccb3ea490345b41eb80ffdd6
#
_cell.length_a   1.000
_cell.length_b   1.000
_cell.length_c   1.000
_cell.angle_alpha   90.00
_cell.angle_beta   90.00
_cell.angle_gamma   90.00
#
_symmetry.space_group_name_H-M   'P 1'
#
loop_
_entity.id
_entity.type
_entity.pdbx_description
1 polymer ?
#
loop_
_entity_poly.entity_id
_entity_poly.type
_entity_poly.pdbx_seq_one_letter_code
_entity_poly.pdbx_strand_id
1 'polypeptide(L)'
;YHPIAGSLKQVLEQPGKVALSEAFAHKLFGDKNPLGELLEIKTMTDTQSYEVAAILKSRSQSLLQFDMITGNNKDFWGGMTFLKLIPNTDAQQFTEKINHDKIPTLIPEKTQYYVDPLSDIYFTTPDYDTQQPLPYINQSNVQLLYISLAAALLVLIIACCNYTNMSLSRVLQQLKMIHVEKLMG
;
A
#
# COMPACT_ATOMS: atom_id res chain seq x y z
N TYR A 1 -4.93 -8.96 -9.72
CA TYR A 1 -3.66 -9.65 -9.97
C TYR A 1 -3.85 -10.63 -11.12
N HIS A 2 -2.92 -10.62 -12.07
CA HIS A 2 -2.90 -11.58 -13.16
C HIS A 2 -1.82 -12.62 -12.87
N PRO A 3 -2.12 -13.93 -13.00
CA PRO A 3 -1.11 -14.96 -12.85
C PRO A 3 -0.08 -14.88 -13.99
N ILE A 4 1.20 -15.03 -13.66
CA ILE A 4 2.29 -15.22 -14.63
C ILE A 4 2.26 -16.66 -15.12
N ALA A 5 1.93 -17.59 -14.22
CA ALA A 5 1.83 -19.00 -14.49
C ALA A 5 0.74 -19.63 -13.62
N GLY A 6 0.13 -20.72 -14.09
CA GLY A 6 -0.93 -21.43 -13.38
C GLY A 6 -2.29 -20.74 -13.42
N SER A 7 -3.19 -21.10 -12.49
CA SER A 7 -4.58 -20.64 -12.47
C SER A 7 -5.01 -20.14 -11.11
N LEU A 8 -5.21 -18.82 -10.97
CA LEU A 8 -5.75 -18.21 -9.75
C LEU A 8 -7.17 -18.71 -9.44
N LYS A 9 -7.96 -19.05 -10.47
CA LYS A 9 -9.30 -19.61 -10.28
C LYS A 9 -9.25 -20.93 -9.51
N GLN A 10 -8.30 -21.81 -9.84
CA GLN A 10 -8.12 -23.06 -9.10
C GLN A 10 -7.77 -22.83 -7.63
N VAL A 11 -6.92 -21.81 -7.35
CA VAL A 11 -6.56 -21.45 -5.97
C VAL A 11 -7.77 -21.00 -5.17
N LEU A 12 -8.67 -20.22 -5.78
CA LEU A 12 -9.84 -19.67 -5.07
C LEU A 12 -10.98 -20.69 -4.90
N GLU A 13 -11.13 -21.63 -5.83
CA GLU A 13 -12.25 -22.58 -5.84
C GLU A 13 -11.91 -23.93 -5.20
N GLN A 14 -10.63 -24.31 -5.16
CA GLN A 14 -10.22 -25.63 -4.66
C GLN A 14 -9.46 -25.48 -3.32
N PRO A 15 -9.86 -26.23 -2.28
CA PRO A 15 -9.10 -26.27 -1.04
C PRO A 15 -7.72 -26.91 -1.25
N GLY A 16 -6.75 -26.51 -0.41
CA GLY A 16 -5.39 -27.04 -0.49
C GLY A 16 -4.55 -26.54 -1.65
N LYS A 17 -4.99 -25.47 -2.33
CA LYS A 17 -4.22 -24.78 -3.36
C LYS A 17 -3.72 -23.42 -2.88
N VAL A 18 -2.53 -23.02 -3.34
CA VAL A 18 -1.92 -21.73 -3.01
C VAL A 18 -1.39 -21.03 -4.26
N ALA A 19 -1.55 -19.72 -4.30
CA ALA A 19 -0.83 -18.86 -5.23
C ALA A 19 0.30 -18.14 -4.47
N LEU A 20 1.48 -18.09 -5.07
CA LEU A 20 2.64 -17.40 -4.50
C LEU A 20 2.94 -16.11 -5.30
N SER A 21 3.45 -15.09 -4.63
CA SER A 21 4.08 -13.98 -5.34
C SER A 21 5.37 -14.45 -6.02
N GLU A 22 5.71 -13.85 -7.16
CA GLU A 22 6.95 -14.16 -7.90
C GLU A 22 8.19 -14.08 -7.01
N ALA A 23 8.27 -13.01 -6.19
CA ALA A 23 9.39 -12.80 -5.27
C ALA A 23 9.47 -13.91 -4.20
N PHE A 24 8.33 -14.33 -3.65
CA PHE A 24 8.29 -15.37 -2.64
C PHE A 24 8.54 -16.75 -3.22
N ALA A 25 8.00 -17.03 -4.43
CA ALA A 25 8.29 -18.25 -5.16
C ALA A 25 9.80 -18.41 -5.44
N HIS A 26 10.46 -17.34 -5.91
CA HIS A 26 11.90 -17.35 -6.14
C HIS A 26 12.70 -17.54 -4.84
N LYS A 27 12.24 -16.94 -3.73
CA LYS A 27 12.86 -17.09 -2.40
C LYS A 27 12.82 -18.55 -1.91
N LEU A 28 11.72 -19.28 -2.16
CA LEU A 28 11.53 -20.64 -1.68
C LEU A 28 12.13 -21.70 -2.60
N PHE A 29 11.99 -21.54 -3.91
CA PHE A 29 12.31 -22.56 -4.91
C PHE A 29 13.50 -22.18 -5.81
N GLY A 30 14.01 -20.95 -5.70
CA GLY A 30 15.05 -20.43 -6.59
C GLY A 30 14.54 -20.38 -8.04
N ASP A 31 15.34 -20.93 -8.95
CA ASP A 31 15.01 -20.97 -10.39
C ASP A 31 14.18 -22.20 -10.79
N LYS A 32 13.79 -23.06 -9.84
CA LYS A 32 12.94 -24.21 -10.12
C LYS A 32 11.50 -23.77 -10.36
N ASN A 33 10.81 -24.47 -11.26
CA ASN A 33 9.38 -24.24 -11.45
C ASN A 33 8.60 -24.70 -10.21
N PRO A 34 7.93 -23.77 -9.49
CA PRO A 34 7.24 -24.12 -8.26
C PRO A 34 5.84 -24.72 -8.47
N LEU A 35 5.29 -24.67 -9.70
CA LEU A 35 3.95 -25.18 -9.97
C LEU A 35 3.85 -26.68 -9.73
N GLY A 36 2.85 -27.08 -8.93
CA GLY A 36 2.63 -28.47 -8.54
C GLY A 36 3.44 -28.93 -7.33
N GLU A 37 4.38 -28.13 -6.84
CA GLU A 37 5.13 -28.44 -5.61
C GLU A 37 4.25 -28.28 -4.38
N LEU A 38 4.53 -29.09 -3.35
CA LEU A 38 3.83 -29.04 -2.08
C LEU A 38 4.55 -28.11 -1.11
N LEU A 39 3.81 -27.24 -0.48
CA LEU A 39 4.25 -26.30 0.54
C LEU A 39 3.61 -26.65 1.87
N GLU A 40 4.41 -26.96 2.88
CA GLU A 40 3.91 -27.16 4.24
C GLU A 40 3.91 -25.83 5.00
N ILE A 41 2.73 -25.41 5.44
CA ILE A 41 2.53 -24.21 6.26
C ILE A 41 2.24 -24.66 7.69
N LYS A 42 3.18 -24.36 8.56
CA LYS A 42 3.04 -24.66 10.00
C LYS A 42 2.52 -23.42 10.71
N THR A 43 1.32 -23.53 11.26
CA THR A 43 0.75 -22.54 12.17
C THR A 43 1.01 -22.95 13.62
N MET A 44 0.61 -22.15 14.58
CA MET A 44 0.77 -22.50 16.01
C MET A 44 -0.03 -23.73 16.41
N THR A 45 -1.11 -24.03 15.71
CA THR A 45 -2.07 -25.07 16.06
C THR A 45 -2.09 -26.26 15.10
N ASP A 46 -1.62 -26.06 13.85
CA ASP A 46 -1.77 -27.07 12.80
C ASP A 46 -0.68 -26.94 11.74
N THR A 47 -0.45 -28.03 10.99
CA THR A 47 0.40 -28.07 9.81
C THR A 47 -0.44 -28.47 8.62
N GLN A 48 -0.55 -27.59 7.65
CA GLN A 48 -1.35 -27.82 6.45
C GLN A 48 -0.45 -27.82 5.21
N SER A 49 -0.73 -28.75 4.30
CA SER A 49 -0.02 -28.88 3.02
C SER A 49 -0.84 -28.22 1.91
N TYR A 50 -0.20 -27.39 1.13
CA TYR A 50 -0.78 -26.69 -0.01
C TYR A 50 0.02 -27.00 -1.27
N GLU A 51 -0.67 -27.23 -2.39
CA GLU A 51 -0.04 -27.35 -3.69
C GLU A 51 0.00 -25.97 -4.38
N VAL A 52 1.15 -25.62 -4.90
CA VAL A 52 1.34 -24.36 -5.63
C VAL A 52 0.63 -24.45 -6.98
N ALA A 53 -0.47 -23.72 -7.15
CA ALA A 53 -1.30 -23.74 -8.35
C ALA A 53 -1.19 -22.48 -9.21
N ALA A 54 -0.61 -21.40 -8.70
CA ALA A 54 -0.39 -20.17 -9.46
C ALA A 54 0.80 -19.36 -8.96
N ILE A 55 1.42 -18.62 -9.85
CA ILE A 55 2.42 -17.59 -9.55
C ILE A 55 1.86 -16.24 -9.98
N LEU A 56 1.90 -15.27 -9.07
CA LEU A 56 1.36 -13.94 -9.27
C LEU A 56 2.49 -12.92 -9.41
N LYS A 57 2.33 -12.00 -10.34
CA LYS A 57 3.29 -10.92 -10.51
C LYS A 57 3.32 -10.03 -9.28
N SER A 58 4.51 -9.84 -8.72
CA SER A 58 4.72 -8.88 -7.64
C SER A 58 4.44 -7.45 -8.13
N ARG A 59 3.63 -6.70 -7.37
CA ARG A 59 3.33 -5.30 -7.64
C ARG A 59 3.76 -4.47 -6.44
N SER A 60 4.95 -3.87 -6.52
CA SER A 60 5.49 -3.00 -5.47
C SER A 60 4.63 -1.77 -5.16
N GLN A 61 3.82 -1.34 -6.12
CA GLN A 61 2.92 -0.18 -6.00
C GLN A 61 1.47 -0.58 -5.68
N SER A 62 1.21 -1.83 -5.31
CA SER A 62 -0.13 -2.25 -4.90
C SER A 62 -0.38 -1.89 -3.45
N LEU A 63 -1.60 -1.44 -3.15
CA LEU A 63 -2.06 -1.23 -1.78
C LEU A 63 -1.98 -2.53 -0.96
N LEU A 64 -2.38 -3.65 -1.58
CA LEU A 64 -2.29 -4.97 -0.97
C LEU A 64 -0.97 -5.63 -1.33
N GLN A 65 -0.22 -6.05 -0.32
CA GLN A 65 0.99 -6.84 -0.49
C GLN A 65 0.81 -8.17 0.20
N PHE A 66 1.15 -9.23 -0.49
CA PHE A 66 1.08 -10.58 0.04
C PHE A 66 2.18 -11.44 -0.59
N ASP A 67 2.65 -12.41 0.17
CA ASP A 67 3.57 -13.44 -0.31
C ASP A 67 2.82 -14.64 -0.86
N MET A 68 1.65 -14.94 -0.28
CA MET A 68 0.81 -16.06 -0.71
C MET A 68 -0.68 -15.74 -0.56
N ILE A 69 -1.50 -16.39 -1.39
CA ILE A 69 -2.96 -16.38 -1.33
C ILE A 69 -3.45 -17.82 -1.36
N THR A 70 -4.35 -18.14 -0.44
CA THR A 70 -5.09 -19.41 -0.44
C THR A 70 -6.56 -19.17 -0.76
N GLY A 71 -7.26 -20.19 -1.21
CA GLY A 71 -8.71 -20.17 -1.30
C GLY A 71 -9.37 -20.15 0.07
N ASN A 72 -10.70 -20.07 0.07
CA ASN A 72 -11.52 -19.93 1.27
C ASN A 72 -11.23 -21.04 2.30
N ASN A 73 -10.52 -20.70 3.34
CA ASN A 73 -10.38 -21.56 4.51
C ASN A 73 -11.49 -21.17 5.49
N LYS A 74 -12.44 -22.09 5.72
CA LYS A 74 -13.60 -21.88 6.59
C LYS A 74 -13.22 -21.60 8.05
N ASP A 75 -11.98 -21.89 8.42
CA ASP A 75 -11.45 -21.76 9.77
C ASP A 75 -10.68 -20.46 10.00
N PHE A 76 -10.72 -19.53 9.04
CA PHE A 76 -10.02 -18.23 9.17
C PHE A 76 -10.85 -17.26 10.02
N TRP A 77 -10.39 -17.01 11.21
CA TRP A 77 -10.94 -16.02 12.13
C TRP A 77 -10.09 -14.75 12.11
N GLY A 78 -10.64 -13.69 11.56
CA GLY A 78 -10.02 -12.37 11.51
C GLY A 78 -9.51 -11.98 10.13
N GLY A 79 -9.27 -10.70 9.96
CA GLY A 79 -8.78 -10.10 8.72
C GLY A 79 -9.65 -8.95 8.23
N MET A 80 -9.25 -8.38 7.10
CA MET A 80 -9.98 -7.32 6.43
C MET A 80 -10.93 -7.91 5.39
N THR A 81 -12.14 -7.39 5.35
CA THR A 81 -13.12 -7.74 4.33
C THR A 81 -13.22 -6.60 3.32
N PHE A 82 -13.00 -6.90 2.05
CA PHE A 82 -13.19 -5.93 0.97
C PHE A 82 -14.57 -6.11 0.34
N LEU A 83 -15.32 -5.02 0.23
CA LEU A 83 -16.64 -5.00 -0.34
C LEU A 83 -16.65 -4.17 -1.63
N LYS A 84 -17.26 -4.69 -2.67
CA LYS A 84 -17.57 -3.90 -3.86
C LYS A 84 -19.02 -3.44 -3.76
N LEU A 85 -19.21 -2.17 -3.45
CA LEU A 85 -20.54 -1.58 -3.38
C LEU A 85 -21.14 -1.39 -4.78
N ILE A 86 -22.47 -1.40 -4.85
CA ILE A 86 -23.22 -1.04 -6.06
C ILE A 86 -22.97 0.44 -6.36
N PRO A 87 -22.89 0.85 -7.65
CA PRO A 87 -22.73 2.26 -8.00
C PRO A 87 -23.75 3.16 -7.29
N ASN A 88 -23.31 4.33 -6.83
CA ASN A 88 -24.09 5.31 -6.08
C ASN A 88 -24.55 4.88 -4.67
N THR A 89 -23.94 3.85 -4.08
CA THR A 89 -24.16 3.53 -2.67
C THR A 89 -23.31 4.44 -1.80
N ASP A 90 -23.94 5.14 -0.85
CA ASP A 90 -23.26 5.90 0.17
C ASP A 90 -22.63 4.95 1.22
N ALA A 91 -21.33 5.01 1.38
CA ALA A 91 -20.59 4.14 2.30
C ALA A 91 -20.98 4.40 3.78
N GLN A 92 -21.31 5.64 4.12
CA GLN A 92 -21.71 5.99 5.48
C GLN A 92 -23.08 5.42 5.84
N GLN A 93 -24.07 5.58 4.96
CA GLN A 93 -25.39 4.98 5.13
C GLN A 93 -25.31 3.44 5.15
N PHE A 94 -24.43 2.87 4.36
CA PHE A 94 -24.20 1.42 4.36
C PHE A 94 -23.60 0.95 5.70
N THR A 95 -22.64 1.69 6.25
CA THR A 95 -22.06 1.42 7.57
C THR A 95 -23.11 1.48 8.69
N GLU A 96 -23.95 2.51 8.69
CA GLU A 96 -25.04 2.65 9.65
C GLU A 96 -26.02 1.47 9.56
N LYS A 97 -26.38 1.06 8.35
CA LYS A 97 -27.26 -0.07 8.11
C LYS A 97 -26.68 -1.40 8.63
N ILE A 98 -25.42 -1.68 8.35
CA ILE A 98 -24.75 -2.91 8.86
C ILE A 98 -24.74 -2.93 10.39
N ASN A 99 -24.46 -1.80 11.03
CA ASN A 99 -24.42 -1.70 12.47
C ASN A 99 -25.82 -1.76 13.11
N HIS A 100 -26.85 -1.30 12.39
CA HIS A 100 -28.25 -1.35 12.85
C HIS A 100 -28.86 -2.75 12.68
N ASP A 101 -28.64 -3.37 11.52
CA ASP A 101 -29.28 -4.65 11.14
C ASP A 101 -28.60 -5.85 11.81
N LYS A 102 -28.00 -5.70 13.01
CA LYS A 102 -27.39 -6.73 13.86
C LYS A 102 -27.37 -8.10 13.19
N ILE A 103 -26.39 -8.31 12.30
CA ILE A 103 -26.19 -9.64 11.71
C ILE A 103 -25.89 -10.56 12.88
N PRO A 104 -26.73 -11.60 13.16
CA PRO A 104 -26.47 -12.52 14.25
C PRO A 104 -25.22 -13.33 13.93
N THR A 105 -24.10 -12.80 14.32
CA THR A 105 -22.79 -13.44 14.15
C THR A 105 -22.28 -13.84 15.52
N LEU A 106 -21.41 -14.82 15.55
CA LEU A 106 -20.63 -15.29 16.69
C LEU A 106 -19.73 -14.17 17.29
N ILE A 107 -20.01 -12.91 16.99
CA ILE A 107 -19.22 -11.74 17.35
C ILE A 107 -19.88 -11.05 18.56
N PRO A 108 -19.09 -10.57 19.53
CA PRO A 108 -19.62 -9.91 20.72
C PRO A 108 -20.56 -8.73 20.38
N GLU A 109 -21.62 -8.54 21.16
CA GLU A 109 -22.67 -7.49 20.96
C GLU A 109 -22.14 -6.06 20.83
N LYS A 110 -20.90 -5.80 21.23
CA LYS A 110 -20.23 -4.50 21.19
C LYS A 110 -19.40 -4.23 19.93
N THR A 111 -19.40 -5.17 18.96
CA THR A 111 -18.61 -4.97 17.73
C THR A 111 -19.27 -3.91 16.84
N GLN A 112 -18.50 -2.93 16.43
CA GLN A 112 -18.87 -1.94 15.42
C GLN A 112 -18.11 -2.22 14.13
N TYR A 113 -18.81 -2.11 13.01
CA TYR A 113 -18.22 -2.22 11.69
C TYR A 113 -17.97 -0.82 11.12
N TYR A 114 -16.82 -0.65 10.49
CA TYR A 114 -16.44 0.55 9.78
C TYR A 114 -16.20 0.20 8.32
N VAL A 115 -16.69 1.04 7.41
CA VAL A 115 -16.48 0.87 5.97
C VAL A 115 -15.77 2.10 5.45
N ASP A 116 -14.49 1.93 5.17
CA ASP A 116 -13.64 3.00 4.67
C ASP A 116 -13.40 2.84 3.16
N PRO A 117 -13.37 3.94 2.39
CA PRO A 117 -12.99 3.90 1.00
C PRO A 117 -11.57 3.36 0.82
N LEU A 118 -11.39 2.44 -0.12
CA LEU A 118 -10.07 1.84 -0.39
C LEU A 118 -9.01 2.89 -0.77
N SER A 119 -9.43 4.00 -1.39
CA SER A 119 -8.56 5.14 -1.74
C SER A 119 -7.93 5.82 -0.52
N ASP A 120 -8.63 5.83 0.59
CA ASP A 120 -8.26 6.61 1.76
C ASP A 120 -7.38 5.81 2.73
N ILE A 121 -7.48 4.49 2.69
CA ILE A 121 -6.72 3.57 3.58
C ILE A 121 -5.20 3.76 3.46
N TYR A 122 -4.70 4.20 2.30
CA TYR A 122 -3.25 4.43 2.10
C TYR A 122 -2.69 5.51 3.02
N PHE A 123 -3.47 6.56 3.29
CA PHE A 123 -3.05 7.70 4.11
C PHE A 123 -3.74 7.77 5.47
N THR A 124 -4.78 6.98 5.68
CA THR A 124 -5.53 6.99 6.92
C THR A 124 -5.07 5.82 7.78
N THR A 125 -4.52 6.09 8.96
CA THR A 125 -4.43 5.07 10.00
C THR A 125 -5.85 4.92 10.54
N PRO A 126 -6.50 3.76 10.33
CA PRO A 126 -7.80 3.53 10.94
C PRO A 126 -7.66 3.71 12.46
N ASP A 127 -8.56 4.46 13.05
CA ASP A 127 -8.61 4.71 14.50
C ASP A 127 -9.19 3.45 15.22
N TYR A 128 -8.75 2.28 14.76
CA TYR A 128 -9.05 1.03 15.43
C TYR A 128 -8.11 0.91 16.62
N ASP A 129 -8.64 0.50 17.73
CA ASP A 129 -7.94 0.23 19.01
C ASP A 129 -6.83 -0.87 18.88
N THR A 130 -6.48 -1.22 17.66
CA THR A 130 -5.38 -2.10 17.31
C THR A 130 -4.17 -1.26 16.91
N GLN A 131 -3.27 -1.03 17.85
CA GLN A 131 -1.99 -0.32 17.66
C GLN A 131 -1.01 -1.04 16.69
N GLN A 132 -1.50 -1.97 15.89
CA GLN A 132 -0.68 -2.71 14.94
C GLN A 132 -0.99 -2.28 13.50
N PRO A 133 0.04 -1.93 12.72
CA PRO A 133 -0.13 -1.67 11.29
C PRO A 133 -0.72 -2.92 10.63
N LEU A 134 -1.66 -2.71 9.73
CA LEU A 134 -2.28 -3.80 8.98
C LEU A 134 -1.21 -4.48 8.10
N PRO A 135 -0.86 -5.75 8.36
CA PRO A 135 0.33 -6.37 7.76
C PRO A 135 0.25 -6.56 6.25
N TYR A 136 -0.93 -6.37 5.66
CA TYR A 136 -1.17 -6.59 4.22
C TYR A 136 -1.39 -5.30 3.44
N ILE A 137 -1.39 -4.14 4.11
CA ILE A 137 -1.65 -2.85 3.49
C ILE A 137 -0.40 -2.00 3.55
N ASN A 138 0.03 -1.54 2.39
CA ASN A 138 1.09 -0.55 2.29
C ASN A 138 0.51 0.81 2.69
N GLN A 139 0.84 1.27 3.89
CA GLN A 139 0.40 2.56 4.42
C GLN A 139 1.53 3.57 4.35
N SER A 140 1.19 4.81 4.04
CA SER A 140 2.11 5.94 4.04
C SER A 140 1.72 6.97 5.09
N ASN A 141 2.72 7.63 5.67
CA ASN A 141 2.49 8.65 6.65
C ASN A 141 2.35 10.02 5.97
N VAL A 142 1.15 10.62 6.05
CA VAL A 142 0.86 11.95 5.51
C VAL A 142 1.80 13.01 6.10
N GLN A 143 2.20 12.88 7.37
CA GLN A 143 3.12 13.82 8.00
C GLN A 143 4.49 13.83 7.31
N LEU A 144 5.01 12.66 6.92
CA LEU A 144 6.26 12.57 6.15
C LEU A 144 6.15 13.25 4.79
N LEU A 145 4.98 13.18 4.15
CA LEU A 145 4.72 13.87 2.89
C LEU A 145 4.80 15.39 3.08
N TYR A 146 4.14 15.95 4.10
CA TYR A 146 4.18 17.37 4.40
C TYR A 146 5.59 17.84 4.80
N ILE A 147 6.32 17.08 5.61
CA ILE A 147 7.70 17.38 5.98
C ILE A 147 8.59 17.41 4.72
N SER A 148 8.46 16.43 3.85
CA SER A 148 9.23 16.37 2.59
C SER A 148 8.91 17.54 1.68
N LEU A 149 7.64 17.93 1.56
CA LEU A 149 7.20 19.09 0.77
C LEU A 149 7.76 20.39 1.34
N ALA A 150 7.70 20.55 2.66
CA ALA A 150 8.26 21.74 3.34
C ALA A 150 9.78 21.84 3.14
N ALA A 151 10.50 20.73 3.27
CA ALA A 151 11.94 20.68 3.00
C ALA A 151 12.28 21.03 1.55
N ALA A 152 11.53 20.50 0.58
CA ALA A 152 11.70 20.84 -0.84
C ALA A 152 11.47 22.34 -1.12
N LEU A 153 10.43 22.92 -0.51
CA LEU A 153 10.14 24.35 -0.63
C LEU A 153 11.26 25.21 -0.05
N LEU A 154 11.80 24.82 1.10
CA LEU A 154 12.91 25.51 1.76
C LEU A 154 14.16 25.51 0.92
N VAL A 155 14.51 24.35 0.33
CA VAL A 155 15.63 24.23 -0.62
C VAL A 155 15.43 25.14 -1.84
N LEU A 156 14.22 25.20 -2.37
CA LEU A 156 13.89 26.07 -3.49
C LEU A 156 14.08 27.56 -3.14
N ILE A 157 13.63 27.98 -1.95
CA ILE A 157 13.81 29.36 -1.46
C ILE A 157 15.31 29.71 -1.35
N ILE A 158 16.10 28.80 -0.76
CA ILE A 158 17.57 28.99 -0.65
C ILE A 158 18.20 29.13 -2.02
N ALA A 159 17.82 28.29 -2.98
CA ALA A 159 18.33 28.36 -4.34
C ALA A 159 17.97 29.68 -5.02
N CYS A 160 16.73 30.16 -4.86
CA CYS A 160 16.29 31.46 -5.36
C CYS A 160 17.07 32.61 -4.73
N CYS A 161 17.29 32.61 -3.40
CA CYS A 161 18.10 33.61 -2.71
C CYS A 161 19.54 33.61 -3.21
N ASN A 162 20.15 32.45 -3.37
CA ASN A 162 21.51 32.34 -3.91
C ASN A 162 21.61 32.88 -5.33
N TYR A 163 20.65 32.54 -6.20
CA TYR A 163 20.59 33.06 -7.55
C TYR A 163 20.43 34.57 -7.56
N THR A 164 19.53 35.12 -6.75
CA THR A 164 19.32 36.58 -6.65
C THR A 164 20.58 37.30 -6.18
N ASN A 165 21.26 36.78 -5.16
CA ASN A 165 22.51 37.36 -4.65
C ASN A 165 23.61 37.36 -5.71
N MET A 166 23.78 36.26 -6.47
CA MET A 166 24.75 36.22 -7.57
C MET A 166 24.37 37.16 -8.70
N SER A 167 23.09 37.23 -9.06
CA SER A 167 22.61 38.11 -10.12
C SER A 167 22.81 39.59 -9.75
N LEU A 168 22.47 39.96 -8.51
CA LEU A 168 22.65 41.32 -7.99
C LEU A 168 24.13 41.72 -7.97
N SER A 169 25.01 40.82 -7.52
CA SER A 169 26.47 41.06 -7.52
C SER A 169 27.02 41.33 -8.92
N ARG A 170 26.56 40.59 -9.93
CA ARG A 170 26.95 40.81 -11.33
C ARG A 170 26.47 42.17 -11.87
N VAL A 171 25.22 42.54 -11.58
CA VAL A 171 24.67 43.84 -11.98
C VAL A 171 25.43 44.99 -11.35
N LEU A 172 25.78 44.90 -10.07
CA LEU A 172 26.57 45.92 -9.38
C LEU A 172 27.98 46.06 -9.95
N GLN A 173 28.62 44.95 -10.33
CA GLN A 173 29.92 44.99 -11.02
C GLN A 173 29.85 45.66 -12.38
N GLN A 174 28.81 45.37 -13.17
CA GLN A 174 28.58 46.02 -14.46
C GLN A 174 28.34 47.52 -14.35
N LEU A 175 27.53 47.93 -13.35
CA LEU A 175 27.30 49.35 -13.08
C LEU A 175 28.59 50.10 -12.70
N LYS A 176 29.45 49.46 -11.88
CA LYS A 176 30.78 50.02 -11.55
C LYS A 176 31.65 50.21 -12.80
N MET A 177 31.65 49.23 -13.70
CA MET A 177 32.45 49.29 -14.93
C MET A 177 31.98 50.42 -15.84
N ILE A 178 30.67 50.56 -16.04
CA ILE A 178 30.07 51.66 -16.84
C ILE A 178 30.37 53.03 -16.22
N HIS A 179 30.38 53.12 -14.89
CA HIS A 179 30.73 54.41 -14.22
C HIS A 179 32.20 54.82 -14.45
N VAL A 180 33.10 53.86 -14.39
CA VAL A 180 34.54 54.10 -14.64
C VAL A 180 34.80 54.47 -16.10
N GLU A 181 34.17 53.79 -17.06
CA GLU A 181 34.25 54.14 -18.48
C GLU A 181 33.76 55.58 -18.76
N LYS A 182 32.67 55.98 -18.08
CA LYS A 182 32.10 57.32 -18.24
C LYS A 182 32.95 58.43 -17.64
N LEU A 183 33.81 58.09 -16.67
CA LEU A 183 34.76 59.05 -16.05
C LEU A 183 36.08 59.16 -16.79
N MET A 184 36.44 58.17 -17.61
CA MET A 184 37.70 58.12 -18.32
C MET A 184 37.61 58.60 -19.79
N GLY A 185 36.43 58.95 -20.28
CA GLY A 185 36.28 59.53 -21.59
C GLY A 185 35.32 59.10 -22.50
#